data_bee86835200c3885cfb38e55088174ba
#
_entry.id   bee86835200c3885cfb38e55088174ba
#
_cell.length_a   1.000
_cell.length_b   1.000
_cell.length_c   1.000
_cell.angle_alpha   90.00
_cell.angle_beta   90.00
_cell.angle_gamma   90.00
#
_symmetry.space_group_name_H-M   'P 1'
#
loop_
_entity.id
_entity.type
_entity.pdbx_description
1 polymer ?
#
loop_
_entity_poly.entity_id
_entity_poly.type
_entity_poly.pdbx_seq_one_letter_code
_entity_poly.pdbx_strand_id
1 'polypeptide(L)'
;MGEPYEAVRVNPSDPEYQKLNPAGQVPALDTGDGAPLTQCSAILGYLAHTHPDAGLAGDETPLGQAYLGRWSAFFTGDVHPAFFPVFMPQRYTTADDEASLAKVREAGTALVRKRLDLLQAHLDGRTHIVGDTRTYVDAYSVPMIRWASSILPGGLADWPAVKSHHERMLADPGVERAMRDEGLIES
;
A
#
# COMPACT_ATOMS: atom_id res chain seq x y z
N MET A 1 5.27 1.26 15.95
CA MET A 1 6.62 0.75 16.00
C MET A 1 7.50 1.84 16.62
N GLY A 2 8.14 2.71 16.06
CA GLY A 2 8.95 3.76 16.73
C GLY A 2 10.45 3.43 16.74
N GLU A 3 10.83 2.35 16.07
CA GLU A 3 12.23 1.97 15.94
C GLU A 3 12.99 2.99 15.07
N PRO A 4 14.23 3.31 15.44
CA PRO A 4 15.07 4.18 14.63
C PRO A 4 15.44 3.49 13.31
N TYR A 5 15.39 4.25 12.23
CA TYR A 5 15.81 3.77 10.91
C TYR A 5 16.45 4.93 10.12
N GLU A 6 17.28 4.58 9.17
CA GLU A 6 17.84 5.53 8.20
C GLU A 6 17.02 5.46 6.90
N ALA A 7 16.40 6.59 6.53
CA ALA A 7 15.67 6.71 5.27
C ALA A 7 16.61 7.23 4.18
N VAL A 8 16.90 6.38 3.19
CA VAL A 8 17.75 6.72 2.05
C VAL A 8 16.90 6.90 0.80
N ARG A 9 16.84 8.12 0.27
CA ARG A 9 16.16 8.38 -0.98
C ARG A 9 17.03 7.95 -2.15
N VAL A 10 16.51 7.07 -3.00
CA VAL A 10 17.21 6.49 -4.13
C VAL A 10 16.51 6.82 -5.45
N ASN A 11 17.28 6.79 -6.55
CA ASN A 11 16.71 6.72 -7.90
C ASN A 11 16.61 5.24 -8.30
N PRO A 12 15.40 4.69 -8.53
CA PRO A 12 15.23 3.29 -8.92
C PRO A 12 15.94 2.89 -10.23
N SER A 13 16.25 3.87 -11.09
CA SER A 13 16.98 3.65 -12.33
C SER A 13 18.50 3.75 -12.17
N ASP A 14 19.01 4.07 -10.98
CA ASP A 14 20.43 4.13 -10.72
C ASP A 14 21.05 2.73 -10.75
N PRO A 15 22.09 2.47 -11.58
CA PRO A 15 22.79 1.20 -11.62
C PRO A 15 23.34 0.73 -10.25
N GLU A 16 23.76 1.66 -9.39
CA GLU A 16 24.23 1.30 -8.04
C GLU A 16 23.08 0.78 -7.17
N TYR A 17 21.89 1.41 -7.23
CA TYR A 17 20.72 0.90 -6.56
C TYR A 17 20.26 -0.45 -7.13
N GLN A 18 20.35 -0.63 -8.45
CA GLN A 18 19.98 -1.89 -9.10
C GLN A 18 20.88 -3.08 -8.73
N LYS A 19 22.07 -2.84 -8.16
CA LYS A 19 22.88 -3.89 -7.55
C LYS A 19 22.24 -4.40 -6.24
N LEU A 20 21.52 -3.55 -5.53
CA LEU A 20 20.80 -3.90 -4.31
C LEU A 20 19.42 -4.50 -4.62
N ASN A 21 18.69 -3.91 -5.56
CA ASN A 21 17.42 -4.40 -6.04
C ASN A 21 17.38 -4.43 -7.58
N PRO A 22 17.69 -5.59 -8.21
CA PRO A 22 17.72 -5.71 -9.67
C PRO A 22 16.40 -5.40 -10.37
N ALA A 23 15.28 -5.44 -9.65
CA ALA A 23 13.97 -5.04 -10.18
C ALA A 23 13.84 -3.51 -10.39
N GLY A 24 14.79 -2.70 -9.87
CA GLY A 24 14.72 -1.25 -9.95
C GLY A 24 13.43 -0.70 -9.32
N GLN A 25 13.03 -1.25 -8.19
CA GLN A 25 11.79 -0.85 -7.47
C GLN A 25 12.11 -0.49 -6.03
N VAL A 26 11.28 0.32 -5.44
CA VAL A 26 11.29 0.66 -4.02
C VAL A 26 10.01 0.12 -3.35
N PRO A 27 10.06 -0.22 -2.06
CA PRO A 27 11.19 -0.11 -1.13
C PRO A 27 12.17 -1.29 -1.21
N ALA A 28 13.35 -1.11 -0.64
CA ALA A 28 14.26 -2.16 -0.22
C ALA A 28 14.67 -1.88 1.23
N LEU A 29 14.75 -2.92 2.07
CA LEU A 29 15.15 -2.84 3.46
C LEU A 29 16.49 -3.56 3.64
N ASP A 30 17.52 -2.84 4.07
CA ASP A 30 18.75 -3.43 4.56
C ASP A 30 18.55 -3.84 6.03
N THR A 31 18.65 -5.15 6.30
CA THR A 31 18.51 -5.70 7.63
C THR A 31 19.88 -5.86 8.35
N GLY A 32 20.97 -5.56 7.66
CA GLY A 32 22.33 -5.84 8.11
C GLY A 32 22.79 -7.30 7.91
N ASP A 33 21.89 -8.20 7.52
CA ASP A 33 22.11 -9.64 7.37
C ASP A 33 21.89 -10.10 5.92
N GLY A 34 22.93 -10.01 5.10
CA GLY A 34 22.90 -10.55 3.75
C GLY A 34 22.31 -9.60 2.69
N ALA A 35 21.52 -10.14 1.75
CA ALA A 35 20.91 -9.33 0.70
C ALA A 35 19.73 -8.50 1.23
N PRO A 36 19.53 -7.26 0.72
CA PRO A 36 18.38 -6.44 1.11
C PRO A 36 17.04 -7.15 0.86
N LEU A 37 16.13 -7.02 1.81
CA LEU A 37 14.77 -7.51 1.65
C LEU A 37 13.99 -6.57 0.73
N THR A 38 13.36 -7.12 -0.27
CA THR A 38 12.52 -6.39 -1.24
C THR A 38 11.07 -6.85 -1.16
N GLN A 39 10.17 -6.20 -1.91
CA GLN A 39 8.72 -6.40 -1.87
C GLN A 39 8.08 -5.89 -0.57
N CYS A 40 7.25 -4.86 -0.71
CA CYS A 40 6.65 -4.15 0.42
C CYS A 40 5.93 -5.09 1.41
N SER A 41 5.16 -6.08 0.92
CA SER A 41 4.48 -7.04 1.78
C SER A 41 5.43 -7.90 2.60
N ALA A 42 6.56 -8.33 2.03
CA ALA A 42 7.57 -9.12 2.72
C ALA A 42 8.28 -8.27 3.79
N ILE A 43 8.62 -7.03 3.46
CA ILE A 43 9.22 -6.07 4.40
C ILE A 43 8.28 -5.80 5.57
N LEU A 44 7.00 -5.52 5.31
CA LEU A 44 6.02 -5.26 6.36
C LEU A 44 5.79 -6.48 7.26
N GLY A 45 5.70 -7.68 6.68
CA GLY A 45 5.61 -8.92 7.42
C GLY A 45 6.84 -9.17 8.30
N TYR A 46 8.03 -8.99 7.75
CA TYR A 46 9.28 -9.09 8.50
C TYR A 46 9.31 -8.13 9.70
N LEU A 47 9.03 -6.84 9.46
CA LEU A 47 9.00 -5.83 10.53
C LEU A 47 7.95 -6.13 11.60
N ALA A 48 6.77 -6.62 11.22
CA ALA A 48 5.72 -6.97 12.16
C ALA A 48 6.12 -8.13 13.09
N HIS A 49 6.84 -9.13 12.58
CA HIS A 49 7.29 -10.30 13.37
C HIS A 49 8.55 -10.02 14.17
N THR A 50 9.45 -9.16 13.69
CA THR A 50 10.67 -8.79 14.44
C THR A 50 10.39 -7.79 15.56
N HIS A 51 9.22 -7.14 15.54
CA HIS A 51 8.80 -6.16 16.55
C HIS A 51 7.40 -6.51 17.11
N PRO A 52 7.29 -7.64 17.85
CA PRO A 52 5.99 -8.15 18.32
C PRO A 52 5.25 -7.17 19.22
N ASP A 53 5.97 -6.37 19.99
CA ASP A 53 5.38 -5.34 20.88
C ASP A 53 4.58 -4.27 20.13
N ALA A 54 4.81 -4.12 18.83
CA ALA A 54 4.02 -3.22 17.99
C ALA A 54 2.59 -3.74 17.69
N GLY A 55 2.32 -5.02 17.93
CA GLY A 55 1.01 -5.65 17.75
C GLY A 55 0.53 -5.66 16.29
N LEU A 56 1.44 -5.65 15.30
CA LEU A 56 1.10 -5.53 13.89
C LEU A 56 1.06 -6.86 13.14
N ALA A 57 1.49 -7.96 13.76
CA ALA A 57 1.51 -9.31 13.16
C ALA A 57 0.14 -10.00 13.17
N GLY A 58 -0.85 -9.43 13.88
CA GLY A 58 -2.19 -10.01 13.98
C GLY A 58 -2.22 -11.34 14.74
N ASP A 59 -3.18 -12.22 14.40
CA ASP A 59 -3.25 -13.57 14.96
C ASP A 59 -2.15 -14.46 14.37
N GLU A 60 -1.29 -15.00 15.24
CA GLU A 60 -0.14 -15.83 14.86
C GLU A 60 -0.50 -17.30 14.57
N THR A 61 -1.78 -17.67 14.67
CA THR A 61 -2.22 -18.99 14.21
C THR A 61 -2.01 -19.15 12.69
N PRO A 62 -1.78 -20.38 12.19
CA PRO A 62 -1.64 -20.60 10.75
C PRO A 62 -2.78 -20.02 9.92
N LEU A 63 -4.02 -20.06 10.41
CA LEU A 63 -5.19 -19.49 9.73
C LEU A 63 -5.19 -17.97 9.80
N GLY A 64 -4.84 -17.38 10.96
CA GLY A 64 -4.68 -15.93 11.11
C GLY A 64 -3.64 -15.35 10.16
N GLN A 65 -2.48 -16.01 10.08
CA GLN A 65 -1.42 -15.64 9.13
C GLN A 65 -1.84 -15.82 7.65
N ALA A 66 -2.66 -16.84 7.35
CA ALA A 66 -3.21 -17.00 6.02
C ALA A 66 -4.17 -15.87 5.64
N TYR A 67 -5.02 -15.40 6.57
CA TYR A 67 -5.87 -14.22 6.34
C TYR A 67 -5.05 -12.93 6.17
N LEU A 68 -4.01 -12.75 6.97
CA LEU A 68 -3.10 -11.62 6.85
C LEU A 68 -2.39 -11.62 5.48
N GLY A 69 -1.84 -12.78 5.10
CA GLY A 69 -1.22 -12.98 3.79
C GLY A 69 -2.20 -12.74 2.62
N ARG A 70 -3.45 -13.22 2.73
CA ARG A 70 -4.50 -12.99 1.73
C ARG A 70 -4.74 -11.51 1.45
N TRP A 71 -4.92 -10.71 2.52
CA TRP A 71 -5.20 -9.29 2.37
C TRP A 71 -3.95 -8.49 1.95
N SER A 72 -2.78 -8.89 2.44
CA SER A 72 -1.52 -8.33 1.94
C SER A 72 -1.35 -8.60 0.44
N ALA A 73 -1.63 -9.83 -0.02
CA ALA A 73 -1.60 -10.18 -1.44
C ALA A 73 -2.67 -9.43 -2.27
N PHE A 74 -3.86 -9.19 -1.71
CA PHE A 74 -4.88 -8.38 -2.35
C PHE A 74 -4.39 -6.94 -2.60
N PHE A 75 -3.70 -6.33 -1.64
CA PHE A 75 -3.14 -4.99 -1.85
C PHE A 75 -1.98 -4.99 -2.84
N THR A 76 -1.05 -5.94 -2.76
CA THR A 76 0.12 -5.99 -3.67
C THR A 76 -0.21 -6.46 -5.08
N GLY A 77 -1.12 -7.41 -5.21
CA GLY A 77 -1.43 -8.09 -6.48
C GLY A 77 -2.65 -7.55 -7.21
N ASP A 78 -3.58 -6.92 -6.50
CA ASP A 78 -4.85 -6.47 -7.07
C ASP A 78 -5.02 -4.95 -6.99
N VAL A 79 -4.92 -4.37 -5.78
CA VAL A 79 -5.21 -2.94 -5.57
C VAL A 79 -4.10 -2.07 -6.16
N HIS A 80 -2.86 -2.29 -5.75
CA HIS A 80 -1.73 -1.49 -6.21
C HIS A 80 -1.56 -1.53 -7.73
N PRO A 81 -1.57 -2.71 -8.40
CA PRO A 81 -1.47 -2.77 -9.86
C PRO A 81 -2.63 -2.11 -10.61
N ALA A 82 -3.81 -2.00 -10.00
CA ALA A 82 -4.94 -1.31 -10.63
C ALA A 82 -4.66 0.19 -10.86
N PHE A 83 -3.75 0.80 -10.09
CA PHE A 83 -3.34 2.18 -10.28
C PHE A 83 -2.31 2.39 -11.40
N PHE A 84 -1.59 1.35 -11.82
CA PHE A 84 -0.54 1.51 -12.83
C PHE A 84 -1.06 2.06 -14.16
N PRO A 85 -2.20 1.59 -14.72
CA PRO A 85 -2.75 2.18 -15.93
C PRO A 85 -3.19 3.63 -15.75
N VAL A 86 -3.54 4.05 -14.52
CA VAL A 86 -3.92 5.44 -14.23
C VAL A 86 -2.68 6.34 -14.21
N PHE A 87 -1.61 5.93 -13.50
CA PHE A 87 -0.42 6.76 -13.31
C PHE A 87 0.57 6.68 -14.48
N MET A 88 0.62 5.54 -15.16
CA MET A 88 1.59 5.24 -16.23
C MET A 88 0.90 4.59 -17.43
N PRO A 89 -0.12 5.24 -18.04
CA PRO A 89 -0.92 4.65 -19.11
C PRO A 89 -0.08 4.23 -20.32
N GLN A 90 1.02 4.91 -20.59
CA GLN A 90 1.95 4.60 -21.68
C GLN A 90 2.61 3.21 -21.59
N ARG A 91 2.54 2.55 -20.44
CA ARG A 91 3.02 1.16 -20.28
C ARG A 91 2.00 0.11 -20.75
N TYR A 92 0.77 0.53 -21.06
CA TYR A 92 -0.36 -0.35 -21.33
C TYR A 92 -0.93 -0.18 -22.74
N THR A 93 -0.31 0.64 -23.57
CA THR A 93 -0.66 0.84 -24.97
C THR A 93 0.59 1.20 -25.78
N THR A 94 0.58 0.87 -27.06
CA THR A 94 1.61 1.30 -28.02
C THR A 94 1.22 2.60 -28.73
N ALA A 95 0.00 3.09 -28.50
CA ALA A 95 -0.44 4.40 -29.00
C ALA A 95 0.08 5.50 -28.07
N ASP A 96 0.47 6.63 -28.66
CA ASP A 96 1.06 7.79 -27.97
C ASP A 96 0.14 9.01 -27.95
N ASP A 97 -1.02 8.91 -28.60
CA ASP A 97 -2.02 9.98 -28.60
C ASP A 97 -2.82 10.04 -27.29
N GLU A 98 -3.18 11.26 -26.89
CA GLU A 98 -3.86 11.49 -25.60
C GLU A 98 -5.22 10.78 -25.50
N ALA A 99 -5.94 10.58 -26.60
CA ALA A 99 -7.23 9.89 -26.59
C ALA A 99 -7.07 8.41 -26.23
N SER A 100 -6.03 7.76 -26.73
CA SER A 100 -5.69 6.37 -26.39
C SER A 100 -5.20 6.25 -24.94
N LEU A 101 -4.35 7.16 -24.47
CA LEU A 101 -3.89 7.19 -23.08
C LEU A 101 -5.05 7.45 -22.10
N ALA A 102 -6.00 8.30 -22.46
CA ALA A 102 -7.20 8.57 -21.66
C ALA A 102 -8.05 7.29 -21.48
N LYS A 103 -8.23 6.48 -22.53
CA LYS A 103 -8.95 5.21 -22.44
C LYS A 103 -8.28 4.22 -21.50
N VAL A 104 -6.95 4.19 -21.49
CA VAL A 104 -6.19 3.34 -20.56
C VAL A 104 -6.39 3.80 -19.12
N ARG A 105 -6.35 5.12 -18.86
CA ARG A 105 -6.63 5.68 -17.52
C ARG A 105 -8.06 5.37 -17.07
N GLU A 106 -9.04 5.49 -17.98
CA GLU A 106 -10.43 5.15 -17.69
C GLU A 106 -10.58 3.67 -17.28
N ALA A 107 -9.98 2.76 -18.04
CA ALA A 107 -9.97 1.34 -17.72
C ALA A 107 -9.29 1.07 -16.37
N GLY A 108 -8.16 1.72 -16.08
CA GLY A 108 -7.49 1.64 -14.77
C GLY A 108 -8.38 2.14 -13.64
N THR A 109 -9.04 3.28 -13.84
CA THR A 109 -9.98 3.84 -12.87
C THR A 109 -11.13 2.88 -12.58
N ALA A 110 -11.68 2.22 -13.58
CA ALA A 110 -12.70 1.20 -13.40
C ALA A 110 -12.19 -0.01 -12.59
N LEU A 111 -10.93 -0.42 -12.79
CA LEU A 111 -10.30 -1.47 -11.96
C LEU A 111 -10.17 -1.03 -10.51
N VAL A 112 -9.71 0.19 -10.25
CA VAL A 112 -9.61 0.74 -8.88
C VAL A 112 -10.97 0.71 -8.20
N ARG A 113 -12.03 1.21 -8.85
CA ARG A 113 -13.40 1.18 -8.30
C ARG A 113 -13.82 -0.24 -7.92
N LYS A 114 -13.60 -1.22 -8.81
CA LYS A 114 -13.92 -2.63 -8.54
C LYS A 114 -13.16 -3.18 -7.32
N ARG A 115 -11.92 -2.78 -7.08
CA ARG A 115 -11.16 -3.20 -5.89
C ARG A 115 -11.68 -2.52 -4.63
N LEU A 116 -12.09 -1.27 -4.73
CA LEU A 116 -12.74 -0.56 -3.61
C LEU A 116 -14.10 -1.16 -3.27
N ASP A 117 -14.89 -1.63 -4.24
CA ASP A 117 -16.16 -2.32 -3.99
C ASP A 117 -15.96 -3.59 -3.15
N LEU A 118 -14.91 -4.37 -3.45
CA LEU A 118 -14.54 -5.55 -2.68
C LEU A 118 -14.09 -5.19 -1.25
N LEU A 119 -13.29 -4.14 -1.12
CA LEU A 119 -12.82 -3.67 0.17
C LEU A 119 -13.97 -3.08 1.01
N GLN A 120 -14.89 -2.34 0.37
CA GLN A 120 -16.10 -1.80 0.99
C GLN A 120 -16.96 -2.93 1.59
N ALA A 121 -17.26 -3.94 0.78
CA ALA A 121 -18.05 -5.09 1.23
C ALA A 121 -17.38 -5.86 2.38
N HIS A 122 -16.04 -5.90 2.38
CA HIS A 122 -15.31 -6.54 3.46
C HIS A 122 -15.29 -5.72 4.74
N LEU A 123 -15.11 -4.39 4.63
CA LEU A 123 -15.03 -3.47 5.77
C LEU A 123 -16.40 -3.12 6.38
N ASP A 124 -17.51 -3.52 5.73
CA ASP A 124 -18.83 -3.27 6.27
C ASP A 124 -19.00 -3.96 7.63
N GLY A 125 -19.28 -3.17 8.67
CA GLY A 125 -19.35 -3.62 10.06
C GLY A 125 -17.99 -3.97 10.70
N ARG A 126 -16.84 -3.68 10.06
CA ARG A 126 -15.49 -3.94 10.57
C ARG A 126 -14.71 -2.66 10.84
N THR A 127 -13.82 -2.72 11.81
CA THR A 127 -12.87 -1.63 12.11
C THR A 127 -11.50 -1.83 11.45
N HIS A 128 -11.09 -3.09 11.26
CA HIS A 128 -9.79 -3.46 10.69
C HIS A 128 -9.96 -4.45 9.54
N ILE A 129 -8.96 -4.51 8.67
CA ILE A 129 -8.97 -5.39 7.50
C ILE A 129 -8.83 -6.85 7.92
N VAL A 130 -8.01 -7.13 8.93
CA VAL A 130 -7.81 -8.50 9.44
C VAL A 130 -7.99 -8.52 10.94
N GLY A 131 -8.90 -9.36 11.42
CA GLY A 131 -9.17 -9.52 12.86
C GLY A 131 -9.79 -8.27 13.50
N ASP A 132 -9.59 -8.14 14.79
CA ASP A 132 -10.20 -7.09 15.62
C ASP A 132 -9.19 -6.01 16.07
N THR A 133 -7.93 -6.16 15.68
CA THR A 133 -6.86 -5.21 15.98
C THR A 133 -6.14 -4.75 14.72
N ARG A 134 -5.50 -3.59 14.81
CA ARG A 134 -4.69 -3.05 13.73
C ARG A 134 -3.53 -3.99 13.38
N THR A 135 -3.34 -4.23 12.09
CA THR A 135 -2.23 -5.01 11.55
C THR A 135 -1.40 -4.18 10.56
N TYR A 136 -0.28 -4.71 10.07
CA TYR A 136 0.50 -4.05 9.03
C TYR A 136 -0.29 -3.88 7.72
N VAL A 137 -1.32 -4.70 7.48
CA VAL A 137 -2.17 -4.59 6.28
C VAL A 137 -3.02 -3.31 6.32
N ASP A 138 -3.51 -2.92 7.50
CA ASP A 138 -4.23 -1.65 7.68
C ASP A 138 -3.31 -0.47 7.35
N ALA A 139 -2.07 -0.47 7.85
CA ALA A 139 -1.08 0.56 7.53
C ALA A 139 -0.75 0.57 6.02
N TYR A 140 -0.59 -0.60 5.41
CA TYR A 140 -0.29 -0.73 3.98
C TYR A 140 -1.43 -0.25 3.07
N SER A 141 -2.67 -0.29 3.54
CA SER A 141 -3.84 0.20 2.81
C SER A 141 -3.82 1.72 2.59
N VAL A 142 -3.18 2.47 3.52
CA VAL A 142 -3.24 3.94 3.57
C VAL A 142 -2.82 4.62 2.26
N PRO A 143 -1.64 4.35 1.67
CA PRO A 143 -1.24 5.02 0.44
C PRO A 143 -2.20 4.75 -0.72
N MET A 144 -2.69 3.53 -0.86
CA MET A 144 -3.58 3.17 -1.97
C MET A 144 -4.97 3.77 -1.84
N ILE A 145 -5.53 3.83 -0.62
CA ILE A 145 -6.82 4.49 -0.38
C ILE A 145 -6.67 6.01 -0.57
N ARG A 146 -5.54 6.58 -0.15
CA ARG A 146 -5.22 7.99 -0.40
C ARG A 146 -5.13 8.30 -1.90
N TRP A 147 -4.48 7.43 -2.69
CA TRP A 147 -4.46 7.60 -4.15
C TRP A 147 -5.87 7.52 -4.73
N ALA A 148 -6.69 6.56 -4.32
CA ALA A 148 -8.08 6.46 -4.76
C ALA A 148 -8.86 7.74 -4.45
N SER A 149 -8.74 8.26 -3.24
CA SER A 149 -9.38 9.52 -2.84
C SER A 149 -9.00 10.70 -3.74
N SER A 150 -7.76 10.71 -4.25
CA SER A 150 -7.25 11.81 -5.08
C SER A 150 -7.63 11.70 -6.56
N ILE A 151 -7.73 10.47 -7.11
CA ILE A 151 -7.99 10.27 -8.54
C ILE A 151 -9.47 10.10 -8.89
N LEU A 152 -10.29 9.69 -7.91
CA LEU A 152 -11.71 9.42 -8.17
C LEU A 152 -12.55 10.69 -8.05
N PRO A 153 -13.45 10.97 -9.02
CA PRO A 153 -14.45 11.99 -8.85
C PRO A 153 -15.31 11.73 -7.60
N GLY A 154 -15.39 12.71 -6.70
CA GLY A 154 -16.08 12.56 -5.41
C GLY A 154 -15.28 11.79 -4.34
N GLY A 155 -14.02 11.44 -4.62
CA GLY A 155 -13.14 10.77 -3.65
C GLY A 155 -13.69 9.42 -3.22
N LEU A 156 -13.84 9.22 -1.91
CA LEU A 156 -14.33 7.97 -1.31
C LEU A 156 -15.83 8.00 -0.96
N ALA A 157 -16.61 8.94 -1.50
CA ALA A 157 -18.03 9.10 -1.12
C ALA A 157 -18.87 7.84 -1.38
N ASP A 158 -18.56 7.09 -2.44
CA ASP A 158 -19.25 5.85 -2.80
C ASP A 158 -18.86 4.65 -1.90
N TRP A 159 -17.83 4.78 -1.06
CA TRP A 159 -17.27 3.71 -0.22
C TRP A 159 -17.15 4.14 1.25
N PRO A 160 -18.27 4.28 1.98
CA PRO A 160 -18.27 4.85 3.33
C PRO A 160 -17.50 4.01 4.36
N ALA A 161 -17.46 2.67 4.26
CA ALA A 161 -16.67 1.85 5.18
C ALA A 161 -15.16 1.98 4.89
N VAL A 162 -14.75 2.04 3.61
CA VAL A 162 -13.37 2.33 3.22
C VAL A 162 -12.95 3.72 3.69
N LYS A 163 -13.81 4.73 3.51
CA LYS A 163 -13.56 6.09 3.98
C LYS A 163 -13.38 6.13 5.49
N SER A 164 -14.29 5.51 6.24
CA SER A 164 -14.22 5.45 7.70
C SER A 164 -12.96 4.72 8.20
N HIS A 165 -12.56 3.63 7.53
CA HIS A 165 -11.31 2.94 7.82
C HIS A 165 -10.10 3.85 7.57
N HIS A 166 -10.07 4.53 6.42
CA HIS A 166 -8.99 5.45 6.07
C HIS A 166 -8.86 6.60 7.07
N GLU A 167 -9.96 7.22 7.46
CA GLU A 167 -9.97 8.29 8.47
C GLU A 167 -9.42 7.82 9.82
N ARG A 168 -9.78 6.59 10.26
CA ARG A 168 -9.19 5.99 11.47
C ARG A 168 -7.69 5.79 11.35
N MET A 169 -7.23 5.31 10.18
CA MET A 169 -5.80 5.10 9.94
C MET A 169 -5.04 6.43 9.89
N LEU A 170 -5.61 7.48 9.29
CA LEU A 170 -4.99 8.81 9.28
C LEU A 170 -4.89 9.43 10.68
N ALA A 171 -5.79 9.07 11.59
CA ALA A 171 -5.75 9.49 12.99
C ALA A 171 -4.79 8.64 13.85
N ASP A 172 -4.17 7.60 13.30
CA ASP A 172 -3.17 6.81 14.00
C ASP A 172 -1.85 7.60 14.13
N PRO A 173 -1.29 7.75 15.34
CA PRO A 173 -0.08 8.56 15.53
C PRO A 173 1.13 8.07 14.73
N GLY A 174 1.24 6.76 14.47
CA GLY A 174 2.31 6.19 13.65
C GLY A 174 2.16 6.52 12.17
N VAL A 175 0.93 6.50 11.66
CA VAL A 175 0.61 6.91 10.28
C VAL A 175 0.81 8.42 10.13
N GLU A 176 0.31 9.22 11.06
CA GLU A 176 0.48 10.68 11.05
C GLU A 176 1.96 11.05 11.02
N ARG A 177 2.78 10.43 11.89
CA ARG A 177 4.22 10.64 11.90
C ARG A 177 4.86 10.28 10.56
N ALA A 178 4.57 9.10 10.01
CA ALA A 178 5.11 8.69 8.72
C ALA A 178 4.73 9.67 7.60
N MET A 179 3.49 10.18 7.60
CA MET A 179 3.05 11.18 6.62
C MET A 179 3.77 12.52 6.76
N ARG A 180 4.13 12.94 7.98
CA ARG A 180 4.98 14.13 8.21
C ARG A 180 6.40 13.90 7.70
N ASP A 181 7.00 12.75 8.06
CA ASP A 181 8.36 12.39 7.65
C ASP A 181 8.49 12.33 6.11
N GLU A 182 7.42 11.92 5.42
CA GLU A 182 7.32 11.90 3.96
C GLU A 182 6.89 13.25 3.32
N GLY A 183 6.63 14.28 4.13
CA GLY A 183 6.19 15.59 3.66
C GLY A 183 4.80 15.60 3.00
N LEU A 184 3.94 14.66 3.36
CA LEU A 184 2.57 14.54 2.83
C LEU A 184 1.54 15.37 3.59
N ILE A 185 1.88 15.80 4.78
CA ILE A 185 1.13 16.75 5.63
C ILE A 185 2.10 17.74 6.27
N GLU A 186 1.59 18.90 6.66
CA GLU A 186 2.40 19.95 7.33
C GLU A 186 2.88 19.48 8.71
N SER A 187 4.03 20.01 9.11
CA SER A 187 4.71 19.72 10.39
C SER A 187 3.94 20.29 11.57
#